data_4d9e71dcd16548a8be5479c73eb0abab
#
_entry.id   4d9e71dcd16548a8be5479c73eb0abab
#
_cell.length_a   1.000
_cell.length_b   1.000
_cell.length_c   1.000
_cell.angle_alpha   90.00
_cell.angle_beta   90.00
_cell.angle_gamma   90.00
#
_symmetry.space_group_name_H-M   'P 1'
#
loop_
_entity.id
_entity.type
_entity.pdbx_description
1 polymer ?
#
loop_
_entity_poly.entity_id
_entity_poly.type
_entity_poly.pdbx_seq_one_letter_code
_entity_poly.pdbx_strand_id
1 'polypeptide(L)'
;GVELNYTANEIAQIRAALMDENISLILNDALEYRNGKKFDKLFANYPFMVKNPSMDEYKGNICKAFDIPIDVIQRASSDWIFNATIIDQMKESGKAVAIMTNGATWNSSAKKIRKFFIENGYVEAVISLPAKLFNGFAIPTTLIVFSKNNKKIKMVDAREICVRERRNNVLTDDCVSKIIELLQNDGEKSITKTIEEFANNEYVLNSTRYLELVPKIENGLELGAVTKQITRGAQIKAAELDEIKANEATPYKYLTLANINDGIISTDDEQYLREIPENLKKFCVKNNSIILTKTGMPEVKTAVVQIEENTELLATGNLFIIEVDETKINPFYVQAFFASETGVSLFRSISTGSVLPTISLSKLKSLVIPAPPMEEQIVIANKYAAAMDEIILLKRKLEKGIAKMKHLYDEEV
;
A
#
# COMPACT_ATOMS: atom_id res chain seq x y z
N GLY A 1 -0.93 -5.64 35.31
CA GLY A 1 -0.23 -4.95 34.21
C GLY A 1 1.26 -4.91 34.45
N VAL A 2 2.03 -4.76 33.39
CA VAL A 2 3.49 -4.59 33.42
C VAL A 2 3.82 -3.30 32.69
N GLU A 3 4.57 -2.41 33.33
CA GLU A 3 4.97 -1.10 32.80
C GLU A 3 6.45 -0.86 33.12
N LEU A 4 7.22 -0.46 32.11
CA LEU A 4 8.65 -0.19 32.23
C LEU A 4 8.95 1.20 32.82
N ASN A 5 8.10 2.18 32.48
CA ASN A 5 8.31 3.56 32.92
C ASN A 5 7.81 3.73 34.35
N TYR A 6 8.73 4.16 35.24
CA TYR A 6 8.47 4.35 36.66
C TYR A 6 7.29 5.30 36.90
N THR A 7 7.31 6.49 36.28
CA THR A 7 6.26 7.51 36.48
C THR A 7 4.92 7.05 35.97
N ALA A 8 4.88 6.37 34.80
CA ALA A 8 3.65 5.81 34.25
C ALA A 8 3.09 4.72 35.17
N ASN A 9 3.95 3.87 35.74
CA ASN A 9 3.54 2.83 36.69
C ASN A 9 2.95 3.45 37.97
N GLU A 10 3.59 4.49 38.56
CA GLU A 10 3.04 5.17 39.71
C GLU A 10 1.69 5.83 39.46
N ILE A 11 1.54 6.53 38.33
CA ILE A 11 0.26 7.14 37.94
C ILE A 11 -0.82 6.07 37.78
N ALA A 12 -0.51 4.94 37.17
CA ALA A 12 -1.42 3.84 37.00
C ALA A 12 -1.84 3.20 38.34
N GLN A 13 -0.91 3.06 39.29
CA GLN A 13 -1.21 2.58 40.66
C GLN A 13 -2.14 3.56 41.42
N ILE A 14 -1.88 4.85 41.34
CA ILE A 14 -2.75 5.87 41.95
C ILE A 14 -4.15 5.83 41.35
N ARG A 15 -4.25 5.72 40.02
CA ARG A 15 -5.55 5.61 39.34
C ARG A 15 -6.32 4.34 39.74
N ALA A 16 -5.64 3.20 39.80
CA ALA A 16 -6.24 1.95 40.25
C ALA A 16 -6.81 2.06 41.68
N ALA A 17 -6.04 2.66 42.58
CA ALA A 17 -6.47 2.90 43.98
C ALA A 17 -7.67 3.85 44.07
N LEU A 18 -7.70 4.92 43.26
CA LEU A 18 -8.80 5.88 43.25
C LEU A 18 -10.11 5.29 42.66
N MET A 19 -9.99 4.31 41.77
CA MET A 19 -11.12 3.63 41.14
C MET A 19 -11.60 2.40 41.91
N ASP A 20 -10.99 2.10 43.06
CA ASP A 20 -11.22 0.89 43.86
C ASP A 20 -11.13 -0.42 43.04
N GLU A 21 -10.19 -0.46 42.11
CA GLU A 21 -9.97 -1.58 41.21
C GLU A 21 -8.90 -2.54 41.73
N ASN A 22 -9.18 -3.84 41.69
CA ASN A 22 -8.21 -4.86 42.08
C ASN A 22 -7.20 -5.11 40.94
N ILE A 23 -6.29 -4.16 40.74
CA ILE A 23 -5.26 -4.17 39.71
C ILE A 23 -3.88 -4.34 40.35
N SER A 24 -3.13 -5.37 39.90
CA SER A 24 -1.72 -5.54 40.25
C SER A 24 -0.85 -4.95 39.12
N LEU A 25 -0.02 -3.97 39.45
CA LEU A 25 0.89 -3.29 38.56
C LEU A 25 2.34 -3.58 38.92
N ILE A 26 3.14 -3.97 37.97
CA ILE A 26 4.53 -4.41 38.15
C ILE A 26 5.42 -3.50 37.34
N LEU A 27 6.41 -2.92 37.98
CA LEU A 27 7.46 -2.16 37.31
C LEU A 27 8.50 -3.13 36.76
N ASN A 28 8.41 -3.44 35.47
CA ASN A 28 9.34 -4.34 34.79
C ASN A 28 9.23 -4.17 33.27
N ASP A 29 10.19 -4.75 32.53
CA ASP A 29 10.10 -4.87 31.08
C ASP A 29 9.13 -6.00 30.69
N ALA A 30 8.08 -5.68 29.95
CA ALA A 30 7.08 -6.64 29.51
C ALA A 30 7.67 -7.73 28.57
N LEU A 31 8.79 -7.46 27.91
CA LEU A 31 9.48 -8.45 27.06
C LEU A 31 10.25 -9.48 27.87
N GLU A 32 10.66 -9.14 29.09
CA GLU A 32 11.42 -10.03 30.00
C GLU A 32 10.55 -10.66 31.08
N TYR A 33 9.56 -9.92 31.56
CA TYR A 33 8.76 -10.35 32.70
C TYR A 33 8.05 -11.68 32.46
N ARG A 34 8.34 -12.65 33.32
CA ARG A 34 7.69 -13.97 33.37
C ARG A 34 7.46 -14.37 34.82
N ASN A 35 6.23 -14.63 35.17
CA ASN A 35 5.84 -15.11 36.50
C ASN A 35 5.30 -16.55 36.51
N GLY A 36 5.44 -17.28 35.39
CA GLY A 36 4.93 -18.63 35.20
C GLY A 36 3.41 -18.73 35.01
N LYS A 37 2.69 -17.61 35.08
CA LYS A 37 1.23 -17.60 34.90
C LYS A 37 0.87 -17.39 33.43
N LYS A 38 -0.22 -18.02 33.00
CA LYS A 38 -0.87 -17.78 31.73
C LYS A 38 -2.20 -17.08 31.98
N PHE A 39 -2.60 -16.23 31.05
CA PHE A 39 -3.76 -15.33 31.20
C PHE A 39 -4.89 -15.72 30.23
N ASP A 40 -6.14 -15.52 30.68
CA ASP A 40 -7.34 -15.72 29.86
C ASP A 40 -7.55 -14.59 28.87
N LYS A 41 -7.22 -13.35 29.29
CA LYS A 41 -7.36 -12.12 28.49
C LYS A 41 -6.10 -11.30 28.61
N LEU A 42 -5.57 -10.85 27.47
CA LEU A 42 -4.43 -9.92 27.41
C LEU A 42 -4.80 -8.74 26.52
N PHE A 43 -4.32 -7.57 26.91
CA PHE A 43 -4.39 -6.36 26.11
C PHE A 43 -3.01 -5.72 26.08
N ALA A 44 -2.58 -5.29 24.90
CA ALA A 44 -1.31 -4.59 24.75
C ALA A 44 -1.43 -3.43 23.77
N ASN A 45 -1.01 -2.26 24.24
CA ASN A 45 -0.74 -1.10 23.43
C ASN A 45 0.71 -0.69 23.71
N TYR A 46 1.64 -1.45 23.11
CA TYR A 46 3.07 -1.25 23.28
C TYR A 46 3.58 -0.07 22.45
N PRO A 47 4.75 0.52 22.80
CA PRO A 47 5.31 1.62 22.02
C PRO A 47 5.66 1.19 20.61
N PHE A 48 5.30 2.05 19.63
CA PHE A 48 5.52 1.76 18.21
C PHE A 48 6.98 1.96 17.80
N MET A 49 7.48 1.11 16.91
CA MET A 49 8.80 1.21 16.28
C MET A 49 9.98 1.31 17.29
N VAL A 50 9.91 0.57 18.36
CA VAL A 50 10.96 0.56 19.38
C VAL A 50 12.28 0.10 18.77
N LYS A 51 13.32 0.92 18.95
CA LYS A 51 14.71 0.56 18.69
C LYS A 51 15.41 0.38 20.05
N ASN A 52 15.59 -0.85 20.48
CA ASN A 52 16.27 -1.18 21.72
C ASN A 52 17.54 -2.00 21.38
N PRO A 53 18.71 -1.65 21.93
CA PRO A 53 19.94 -2.45 21.77
C PRO A 53 19.79 -3.91 22.20
N SER A 54 18.96 -4.19 23.21
CA SER A 54 18.68 -5.56 23.70
C SER A 54 17.70 -6.35 22.82
N MET A 55 17.27 -5.81 21.68
CA MET A 55 16.26 -6.45 20.86
C MET A 55 16.67 -7.85 20.35
N ASP A 56 17.96 -8.08 20.10
CA ASP A 56 18.45 -9.36 19.66
C ASP A 56 18.47 -10.40 20.80
N GLU A 57 18.66 -9.98 22.05
CA GLU A 57 18.52 -10.81 23.24
C GLU A 57 17.06 -11.23 23.45
N TYR A 58 16.12 -10.29 23.33
CA TYR A 58 14.68 -10.58 23.40
C TYR A 58 14.25 -11.57 22.33
N LYS A 59 14.74 -11.42 21.10
CA LYS A 59 14.51 -12.39 20.02
C LYS A 59 15.01 -13.79 20.39
N GLY A 60 16.21 -13.88 20.94
CA GLY A 60 16.78 -15.15 21.42
C GLY A 60 15.95 -15.82 22.49
N ASN A 61 15.44 -15.05 23.48
CA ASN A 61 14.58 -15.56 24.54
C ASN A 61 13.23 -16.07 23.99
N ILE A 62 12.64 -15.34 23.04
CA ILE A 62 11.39 -15.74 22.38
C ILE A 62 11.59 -17.00 21.55
N CYS A 63 12.69 -17.13 20.80
CA CYS A 63 12.99 -18.34 20.05
C CYS A 63 13.04 -19.57 20.94
N LYS A 64 13.64 -19.47 22.11
CA LYS A 64 13.69 -20.58 23.08
C LYS A 64 12.33 -20.90 23.69
N ALA A 65 11.53 -19.88 23.98
CA ALA A 65 10.20 -20.03 24.60
C ALA A 65 9.17 -20.69 23.66
N PHE A 66 9.29 -20.44 22.36
CA PHE A 66 8.32 -20.84 21.34
C PHE A 66 8.81 -21.91 20.37
N ASP A 67 10.06 -22.33 20.48
CA ASP A 67 10.71 -23.16 19.45
C ASP A 67 10.64 -22.51 18.04
N ILE A 68 10.76 -21.19 17.99
CA ILE A 68 10.78 -20.44 16.73
C ILE A 68 12.22 -20.41 16.21
N PRO A 69 12.47 -20.83 14.96
CA PRO A 69 13.79 -20.65 14.34
C PRO A 69 14.20 -19.17 14.30
N ILE A 70 15.44 -18.88 14.67
CA ILE A 70 15.96 -17.51 14.76
C ILE A 70 15.80 -16.72 13.45
N ASP A 71 15.91 -17.38 12.30
CA ASP A 71 15.74 -16.76 10.98
C ASP A 71 14.31 -16.28 10.71
N VAL A 72 13.32 -16.79 11.42
CA VAL A 72 11.92 -16.37 11.36
C VAL A 72 11.73 -15.01 12.01
N ILE A 73 12.34 -14.78 13.18
CA ILE A 73 12.17 -13.59 13.99
C ILE A 73 13.28 -12.54 13.78
N GLN A 74 14.41 -12.92 13.20
CA GLN A 74 15.61 -12.08 13.10
C GLN A 74 15.35 -10.70 12.51
N ARG A 75 14.51 -10.61 11.47
CA ARG A 75 14.15 -9.36 10.79
C ARG A 75 12.79 -8.78 11.21
N ALA A 76 12.17 -9.37 12.23
CA ALA A 76 10.89 -8.91 12.74
C ALA A 76 11.03 -7.53 13.41
N SER A 77 10.01 -6.68 13.24
CA SER A 77 9.89 -5.42 13.99
C SER A 77 9.57 -5.70 15.46
N SER A 78 9.76 -4.69 16.32
CA SER A 78 9.38 -4.75 17.73
C SER A 78 7.93 -5.18 17.96
N ASP A 79 6.99 -4.78 17.08
CA ASP A 79 5.59 -5.20 17.13
C ASP A 79 5.45 -6.73 17.23
N TRP A 80 6.15 -7.46 16.38
CA TRP A 80 6.08 -8.92 16.36
C TRP A 80 6.76 -9.59 17.54
N ILE A 81 7.76 -8.93 18.13
CA ILE A 81 8.42 -9.41 19.35
C ILE A 81 7.47 -9.29 20.55
N PHE A 82 6.79 -8.15 20.70
CA PHE A 82 5.71 -7.99 21.68
C PHE A 82 4.58 -8.99 21.47
N ASN A 83 4.14 -9.17 20.23
CA ASN A 83 3.08 -10.15 19.92
C ASN A 83 3.47 -11.57 20.26
N ALA A 84 4.71 -11.97 20.01
CA ALA A 84 5.21 -13.30 20.42
C ALA A 84 5.18 -13.45 21.95
N THR A 85 5.58 -12.41 22.69
CA THR A 85 5.51 -12.39 24.15
C THR A 85 4.08 -12.55 24.68
N ILE A 86 3.11 -11.90 24.00
CA ILE A 86 1.68 -12.00 24.34
C ILE A 86 1.18 -13.46 24.16
N ILE A 87 1.51 -14.10 23.02
CA ILE A 87 1.10 -15.46 22.75
C ILE A 87 1.71 -16.43 23.78
N ASP A 88 2.98 -16.21 24.16
CA ASP A 88 3.63 -17.02 25.22
C ASP A 88 2.87 -16.97 26.54
N GLN A 89 2.35 -15.82 26.91
CA GLN A 89 1.63 -15.64 28.18
C GLN A 89 0.14 -15.99 28.12
N MET A 90 -0.37 -16.36 26.95
CA MET A 90 -1.79 -16.65 26.73
C MET A 90 -2.10 -18.12 27.01
N LYS A 91 -3.18 -18.40 27.75
CA LYS A 91 -3.75 -19.76 27.92
C LYS A 91 -4.20 -20.35 26.58
N GLU A 92 -4.42 -21.67 26.54
CA GLU A 92 -4.94 -22.34 25.32
C GLU A 92 -6.32 -21.80 24.89
N SER A 93 -7.22 -21.52 25.84
CA SER A 93 -8.53 -20.92 25.60
C SER A 93 -8.51 -19.39 25.72
N GLY A 94 -7.33 -18.78 25.88
CA GLY A 94 -7.18 -17.34 26.07
C GLY A 94 -7.39 -16.55 24.79
N LYS A 95 -7.65 -15.24 24.94
CA LYS A 95 -7.66 -14.27 23.84
C LYS A 95 -6.81 -13.06 24.19
N ALA A 96 -6.15 -12.53 23.18
CA ALA A 96 -5.39 -11.31 23.33
C ALA A 96 -5.73 -10.30 22.24
N VAL A 97 -5.58 -9.02 22.58
CA VAL A 97 -5.75 -7.92 21.64
C VAL A 97 -4.50 -7.04 21.73
N ALA A 98 -3.91 -6.74 20.59
CA ALA A 98 -2.77 -5.84 20.49
C ALA A 98 -2.98 -4.78 19.42
N ILE A 99 -2.44 -3.60 19.65
CA ILE A 99 -2.40 -2.51 18.68
C ILE A 99 -0.98 -2.42 18.13
N MET A 100 -0.84 -2.48 16.81
CA MET A 100 0.44 -2.49 16.15
C MET A 100 0.50 -1.50 14.99
N THR A 101 1.71 -1.23 14.51
CA THR A 101 1.89 -0.40 13.32
C THR A 101 1.36 -1.10 12.08
N ASN A 102 0.70 -0.35 11.20
CA ASN A 102 0.22 -0.91 9.95
C ASN A 102 1.37 -1.46 9.08
N GLY A 103 2.56 -0.84 9.12
CA GLY A 103 3.74 -1.31 8.39
C GLY A 103 4.13 -2.76 8.72
N ALA A 104 4.00 -3.18 9.98
CA ALA A 104 4.33 -4.54 10.42
C ALA A 104 3.41 -5.61 9.78
N THR A 105 2.23 -5.22 9.30
CA THR A 105 1.25 -6.13 8.70
C THR A 105 1.59 -6.56 7.26
N TRP A 106 2.48 -5.83 6.57
CA TRP A 106 2.74 -6.07 5.15
C TRP A 106 4.21 -6.00 4.72
N ASN A 107 5.11 -5.39 5.51
CA ASN A 107 6.50 -5.25 5.11
C ASN A 107 7.17 -6.62 4.85
N SER A 108 8.12 -6.66 3.91
CA SER A 108 8.79 -7.90 3.49
C SER A 108 9.69 -8.49 4.59
N SER A 109 10.25 -7.65 5.46
CA SER A 109 11.13 -8.09 6.55
C SER A 109 10.39 -8.93 7.62
N ALA A 110 9.08 -8.67 7.82
CA ALA A 110 8.24 -9.41 8.75
C ALA A 110 7.46 -10.58 8.09
N LYS A 111 7.68 -10.90 6.81
CA LYS A 111 6.95 -11.97 6.12
C LYS A 111 7.07 -13.31 6.83
N LYS A 112 8.28 -13.70 7.27
CA LYS A 112 8.52 -14.99 7.91
C LYS A 112 7.77 -15.12 9.24
N ILE A 113 7.78 -14.08 10.07
CA ILE A 113 7.08 -14.10 11.35
C ILE A 113 5.56 -14.08 11.16
N ARG A 114 5.03 -13.30 10.20
CA ARG A 114 3.60 -13.35 9.86
C ARG A 114 3.17 -14.74 9.41
N LYS A 115 3.96 -15.36 8.53
CA LYS A 115 3.74 -16.76 8.11
C LYS A 115 3.63 -17.67 9.33
N PHE A 116 4.61 -17.61 10.24
CA PHE A 116 4.61 -18.41 11.45
C PHE A 116 3.33 -18.21 12.27
N PHE A 117 2.92 -16.98 12.54
CA PHE A 117 1.71 -16.69 13.33
C PHE A 117 0.43 -17.20 12.67
N ILE A 118 0.33 -17.04 11.36
CA ILE A 118 -0.86 -17.44 10.58
C ILE A 118 -0.94 -18.97 10.48
N GLU A 119 0.13 -19.63 10.10
CA GLU A 119 0.15 -21.09 9.91
C GLU A 119 -0.02 -21.88 11.22
N ASN A 120 0.45 -21.33 12.34
CA ASN A 120 0.22 -21.91 13.67
C ASN A 120 -1.14 -21.51 14.28
N GLY A 121 -1.99 -20.80 13.53
CA GLY A 121 -3.34 -20.46 13.96
C GLY A 121 -3.42 -19.48 15.12
N TYR A 122 -2.44 -18.59 15.28
CA TYR A 122 -2.44 -17.62 16.38
C TYR A 122 -3.27 -16.36 16.07
N VAL A 123 -3.56 -16.07 14.81
CA VAL A 123 -4.32 -14.88 14.41
C VAL A 123 -5.79 -15.23 14.24
N GLU A 124 -6.67 -14.57 14.99
CA GLU A 124 -8.13 -14.74 14.90
C GLU A 124 -8.75 -13.66 14.01
N ALA A 125 -8.38 -12.39 14.23
CA ALA A 125 -8.89 -11.28 13.44
C ALA A 125 -7.89 -10.14 13.29
N VAL A 126 -8.04 -9.37 12.23
CA VAL A 126 -7.25 -8.17 11.92
C VAL A 126 -8.19 -7.04 11.56
N ILE A 127 -8.11 -5.94 12.28
CA ILE A 127 -8.93 -4.75 12.09
C ILE A 127 -8.03 -3.57 11.73
N SER A 128 -8.16 -3.07 10.50
CA SER A 128 -7.49 -1.85 10.07
C SER A 128 -8.21 -0.65 10.67
N LEU A 129 -7.54 0.09 11.54
CA LEU A 129 -8.10 1.22 12.28
C LEU A 129 -7.91 2.56 11.54
N PRO A 130 -8.73 3.59 11.85
CA PRO A 130 -8.55 4.93 11.33
C PRO A 130 -7.17 5.51 11.65
N ALA A 131 -6.69 6.41 10.78
CA ALA A 131 -5.53 7.23 11.08
C ALA A 131 -5.81 8.21 12.22
N LYS A 132 -4.78 8.80 12.80
CA LYS A 132 -4.89 9.85 13.83
C LYS A 132 -5.74 9.48 15.07
N LEU A 133 -5.78 8.21 15.46
CA LEU A 133 -6.42 7.78 16.72
C LEU A 133 -5.58 8.09 17.96
N PHE A 134 -4.26 8.19 17.80
CA PHE A 134 -3.34 8.41 18.92
C PHE A 134 -2.68 9.78 18.83
N ASN A 135 -2.59 10.47 19.96
CA ASN A 135 -1.95 11.78 20.05
C ASN A 135 -0.49 11.70 19.54
N GLY A 136 -0.14 12.60 18.62
CA GLY A 136 1.21 12.66 18.06
C GLY A 136 1.53 11.58 17.02
N PHE A 137 0.57 10.69 16.69
CA PHE A 137 0.77 9.61 15.74
C PHE A 137 -0.30 9.65 14.62
N ALA A 138 0.09 10.16 13.46
CA ALA A 138 -0.83 10.39 12.34
C ALA A 138 -1.06 9.15 11.47
N ILE A 139 -0.25 8.09 11.64
CA ILE A 139 -0.27 6.90 10.77
C ILE A 139 -1.39 5.96 11.21
N PRO A 140 -2.08 5.28 10.26
CA PRO A 140 -3.05 4.23 10.59
C PRO A 140 -2.40 3.11 11.40
N THR A 141 -3.15 2.56 12.33
CA THR A 141 -2.75 1.39 13.13
C THR A 141 -3.63 0.19 12.81
N THR A 142 -3.20 -0.96 13.26
CA THR A 142 -3.95 -2.22 13.14
C THR A 142 -4.18 -2.80 14.53
N LEU A 143 -5.42 -3.15 14.82
CA LEU A 143 -5.75 -3.96 15.97
C LEU A 143 -5.78 -5.41 15.53
N ILE A 144 -5.03 -6.26 16.22
CA ILE A 144 -4.96 -7.69 15.95
C ILE A 144 -5.52 -8.47 17.14
N VAL A 145 -6.36 -9.44 16.84
CA VAL A 145 -6.94 -10.35 17.82
C VAL A 145 -6.22 -11.68 17.70
N PHE A 146 -5.70 -12.17 18.82
CA PHE A 146 -5.03 -13.45 18.93
C PHE A 146 -5.88 -14.43 19.73
N SER A 147 -5.92 -15.64 19.26
CA SER A 147 -6.32 -16.86 19.97
C SER A 147 -5.55 -18.03 19.39
N LYS A 148 -5.84 -19.24 19.81
CA LYS A 148 -5.11 -20.43 19.32
C LYS A 148 -5.99 -21.30 18.43
N ASN A 149 -5.37 -22.11 17.56
CA ASN A 149 -6.02 -23.09 16.70
C ASN A 149 -6.96 -22.51 15.61
N ASN A 150 -6.74 -21.26 15.18
CA ASN A 150 -7.54 -20.65 14.12
C ASN A 150 -7.23 -21.29 12.76
N LYS A 151 -8.25 -21.64 12.00
CA LYS A 151 -8.17 -22.13 10.61
C LYS A 151 -8.55 -21.06 9.58
N LYS A 152 -9.15 -19.99 10.05
CA LYS A 152 -9.59 -18.85 9.27
C LYS A 152 -9.29 -17.56 10.05
N ILE A 153 -9.13 -16.47 9.34
CA ILE A 153 -8.85 -15.16 9.93
C ILE A 153 -9.90 -14.17 9.41
N LYS A 154 -10.49 -13.41 10.33
CA LYS A 154 -11.42 -12.33 10.01
C LYS A 154 -10.65 -11.06 9.69
N MET A 155 -10.90 -10.46 8.54
CA MET A 155 -10.32 -9.21 8.10
C MET A 155 -11.40 -8.12 8.11
N VAL A 156 -11.15 -7.00 8.79
CA VAL A 156 -12.11 -5.89 8.92
C VAL A 156 -11.45 -4.57 8.51
N ASP A 157 -12.11 -3.82 7.65
CA ASP A 157 -11.72 -2.45 7.30
C ASP A 157 -12.57 -1.44 8.07
N ALA A 158 -12.01 -0.94 9.16
CA ALA A 158 -12.63 0.07 10.00
C ALA A 158 -12.00 1.48 9.79
N ARG A 159 -11.18 1.69 8.75
CA ARG A 159 -10.43 2.95 8.55
C ARG A 159 -11.31 4.19 8.45
N GLU A 160 -12.55 4.05 8.00
CA GLU A 160 -13.52 5.14 7.89
C GLU A 160 -14.56 5.14 9.04
N ILE A 161 -14.47 4.19 9.98
CA ILE A 161 -15.38 4.08 11.11
C ILE A 161 -14.84 4.90 12.28
N CYS A 162 -15.05 6.20 12.25
CA CYS A 162 -14.64 7.12 13.30
C CYS A 162 -15.44 8.42 13.23
N VAL A 163 -15.43 9.17 14.30
CA VAL A 163 -15.84 10.58 14.31
C VAL A 163 -14.59 11.43 14.08
N ARG A 164 -14.65 12.30 13.08
CA ARG A 164 -13.53 13.20 12.75
C ARG A 164 -13.58 14.43 13.64
N GLU A 165 -12.56 14.63 14.45
CA GLU A 165 -12.36 15.83 15.24
C GLU A 165 -11.21 16.68 14.67
N ARG A 166 -11.08 17.92 15.17
CA ARG A 166 -10.13 18.90 14.64
C ARG A 166 -8.68 18.42 14.60
N ARG A 167 -8.25 17.64 15.58
CA ARG A 167 -6.87 17.16 15.72
C ARG A 167 -6.72 15.66 15.54
N ASN A 168 -7.66 14.89 16.06
CA ASN A 168 -7.63 13.43 16.09
C ASN A 168 -8.96 12.86 15.60
N ASN A 169 -8.95 11.61 15.19
CA ASN A 169 -10.17 10.82 15.02
C ASN A 169 -10.50 10.13 16.35
N VAL A 170 -11.77 9.88 16.60
CA VAL A 170 -12.27 9.26 17.84
C VAL A 170 -13.14 8.06 17.49
N LEU A 171 -12.96 6.97 18.21
CA LEU A 171 -13.86 5.82 18.19
C LEU A 171 -14.90 6.00 19.32
N THR A 172 -16.11 6.35 18.95
CA THR A 172 -17.26 6.38 19.88
C THR A 172 -17.80 4.98 20.11
N ASP A 173 -18.68 4.79 21.10
CA ASP A 173 -19.33 3.50 21.35
C ASP A 173 -20.10 3.00 20.13
N ASP A 174 -20.70 3.89 19.33
CA ASP A 174 -21.34 3.53 18.06
C ASP A 174 -20.33 3.02 17.02
N CYS A 175 -19.15 3.61 16.95
CA CYS A 175 -18.06 3.14 16.09
C CYS A 175 -17.59 1.75 16.53
N VAL A 176 -17.40 1.56 17.82
CA VAL A 176 -17.01 0.26 18.40
C VAL A 176 -18.06 -0.80 18.12
N SER A 177 -19.35 -0.49 18.31
CA SER A 177 -20.47 -1.41 18.03
C SER A 177 -20.50 -1.85 16.57
N LYS A 178 -20.28 -0.94 15.63
CA LYS A 178 -20.15 -1.25 14.19
C LYS A 178 -18.96 -2.16 13.89
N ILE A 179 -17.82 -1.93 14.53
CA ILE A 179 -16.63 -2.78 14.36
C ILE A 179 -16.90 -4.20 14.89
N ILE A 180 -17.60 -4.31 16.03
CA ILE A 180 -17.99 -5.62 16.59
C ILE A 180 -18.96 -6.36 15.66
N GLU A 181 -19.91 -5.66 15.05
CA GLU A 181 -20.83 -6.23 14.05
C GLU A 181 -20.07 -6.78 12.83
N LEU A 182 -19.10 -6.01 12.32
CA LEU A 182 -18.23 -6.45 11.22
C LEU A 182 -17.36 -7.66 11.58
N LEU A 183 -16.99 -7.84 12.84
CA LEU A 183 -16.28 -9.03 13.31
C LEU A 183 -17.18 -10.28 13.26
N GLN A 184 -18.47 -10.14 13.44
CA GLN A 184 -19.43 -11.25 13.45
C GLN A 184 -19.86 -11.69 12.06
N ASN A 185 -19.99 -10.73 11.10
CA ASN A 185 -20.58 -10.97 9.80
C ASN A 185 -19.59 -10.60 8.67
N ASP A 186 -19.58 -11.38 7.58
CA ASP A 186 -18.93 -11.00 6.33
C ASP A 186 -19.78 -9.99 5.56
N GLY A 187 -19.16 -9.05 4.89
CA GLY A 187 -19.83 -8.00 4.13
C GLY A 187 -18.83 -7.11 3.40
N GLU A 188 -19.28 -5.95 2.94
CA GLU A 188 -18.47 -5.02 2.14
C GLU A 188 -17.15 -4.60 2.83
N LYS A 189 -17.19 -4.44 4.18
CA LYS A 189 -16.02 -4.01 4.98
C LYS A 189 -15.42 -5.12 5.85
N SER A 190 -15.85 -6.35 5.66
CA SER A 190 -15.35 -7.48 6.44
C SER A 190 -15.43 -8.79 5.69
N ILE A 191 -14.39 -9.63 5.79
CA ILE A 191 -14.33 -10.92 5.11
C ILE A 191 -13.53 -11.93 5.93
N THR A 192 -13.95 -13.20 5.89
CA THR A 192 -13.25 -14.31 6.52
C THR A 192 -12.44 -15.08 5.46
N LYS A 193 -11.15 -15.25 5.68
CA LYS A 193 -10.22 -15.90 4.76
C LYS A 193 -9.53 -17.11 5.38
N THR A 194 -9.24 -18.12 4.56
CA THR A 194 -8.48 -19.32 4.95
C THR A 194 -6.99 -19.04 5.00
N ILE A 195 -6.23 -19.86 5.72
CA ILE A 195 -4.77 -19.77 5.79
C ILE A 195 -4.12 -19.89 4.39
N GLU A 196 -4.67 -20.70 3.50
CA GLU A 196 -4.19 -20.86 2.13
C GLU A 196 -4.30 -19.55 1.32
N GLU A 197 -5.41 -18.80 1.48
CA GLU A 197 -5.57 -17.51 0.82
C GLU A 197 -4.54 -16.47 1.32
N PHE A 198 -4.11 -16.57 2.59
CA PHE A 198 -3.01 -15.74 3.10
C PHE A 198 -1.66 -16.16 2.51
N ALA A 199 -1.41 -17.45 2.34
CA ALA A 199 -0.19 -17.95 1.70
C ALA A 199 -0.05 -17.41 0.27
N ASN A 200 -1.14 -17.44 -0.51
CA ASN A 200 -1.22 -16.90 -1.87
C ASN A 200 -1.04 -15.38 -1.93
N ASN A 201 -1.27 -14.68 -0.81
CA ASN A 201 -1.09 -13.24 -0.64
C ASN A 201 0.14 -12.85 0.21
N GLU A 202 1.19 -13.67 0.22
CA GLU A 202 2.46 -13.40 0.92
C GLU A 202 2.30 -13.14 2.43
N TYR A 203 1.26 -13.72 3.03
CA TYR A 203 0.92 -13.55 4.45
C TYR A 203 0.73 -12.08 4.86
N VAL A 204 0.26 -11.23 3.96
CA VAL A 204 -0.07 -9.84 4.25
C VAL A 204 -1.33 -9.78 5.11
N LEU A 205 -1.32 -8.97 6.18
CA LEU A 205 -2.43 -8.78 7.12
C LEU A 205 -3.11 -7.40 6.93
N ASN A 206 -3.22 -6.93 5.69
CA ASN A 206 -3.94 -5.70 5.36
C ASN A 206 -5.34 -6.06 4.85
N SER A 207 -6.38 -5.58 5.54
CA SER A 207 -7.78 -5.92 5.26
C SER A 207 -8.22 -5.57 3.84
N THR A 208 -7.83 -4.42 3.33
CA THR A 208 -8.23 -3.98 1.98
C THR A 208 -7.83 -4.95 0.88
N ARG A 209 -6.69 -5.62 1.07
CA ARG A 209 -6.20 -6.61 0.10
C ARG A 209 -7.12 -7.81 -0.09
N TYR A 210 -7.98 -8.08 0.89
CA TYR A 210 -8.90 -9.23 0.90
C TYR A 210 -10.35 -8.82 0.67
N LEU A 211 -10.69 -7.56 0.92
CA LEU A 211 -12.03 -7.01 0.77
C LEU A 211 -12.30 -6.52 -0.65
N GLU A 212 -11.27 -6.07 -1.36
CA GLU A 212 -11.42 -5.74 -2.78
C GLU A 212 -11.71 -7.05 -3.53
N LEU A 213 -12.89 -7.14 -4.11
CA LEU A 213 -13.22 -8.18 -5.08
C LEU A 213 -12.27 -7.98 -6.26
N VAL A 214 -11.19 -8.77 -6.31
CA VAL A 214 -10.33 -8.79 -7.49
C VAL A 214 -11.18 -9.36 -8.63
N PRO A 215 -11.50 -8.57 -9.66
CA PRO A 215 -12.29 -9.05 -10.77
C PRO A 215 -11.61 -10.27 -11.40
N LYS A 216 -12.31 -11.38 -11.47
CA LYS A 216 -11.81 -12.58 -12.14
C LYS A 216 -11.87 -12.33 -13.64
N ILE A 217 -10.73 -12.22 -14.28
CA ILE A 217 -10.64 -12.11 -15.75
C ILE A 217 -10.71 -13.51 -16.33
N GLU A 218 -11.83 -13.81 -16.96
CA GLU A 218 -12.01 -15.06 -17.72
C GLU A 218 -11.28 -14.96 -19.06
N ASN A 219 -10.60 -16.02 -19.47
CA ASN A 219 -9.83 -16.08 -20.73
C ASN A 219 -8.78 -14.95 -20.88
N GLY A 220 -8.24 -14.46 -19.76
CA GLY A 220 -7.21 -13.44 -19.77
C GLY A 220 -5.81 -14.02 -20.00
N LEU A 221 -4.88 -13.15 -20.38
CA LEU A 221 -3.45 -13.46 -20.51
C LEU A 221 -2.64 -12.62 -19.51
N GLU A 222 -1.53 -13.16 -19.04
CA GLU A 222 -0.57 -12.36 -18.26
C GLU A 222 -0.04 -11.21 -19.12
N LEU A 223 0.04 -10.01 -18.54
CA LEU A 223 0.57 -8.82 -19.22
C LEU A 223 1.96 -9.09 -19.81
N GLY A 224 2.80 -9.82 -19.07
CA GLY A 224 4.13 -10.21 -19.53
C GLY A 224 4.13 -11.08 -20.80
N ALA A 225 3.08 -11.87 -21.05
CA ALA A 225 2.97 -12.72 -22.24
C ALA A 225 2.58 -11.96 -23.52
N VAL A 226 1.97 -10.79 -23.37
CA VAL A 226 1.49 -9.93 -24.47
C VAL A 226 2.34 -8.66 -24.62
N THR A 227 3.48 -8.57 -23.94
CA THR A 227 4.41 -7.44 -24.04
C THR A 227 5.75 -7.88 -24.61
N LYS A 228 6.41 -7.02 -25.38
CA LYS A 228 7.79 -7.19 -25.81
C LYS A 228 8.72 -7.03 -24.62
N GLN A 229 8.48 -5.98 -23.82
CA GLN A 229 9.21 -5.74 -22.58
C GLN A 229 8.41 -4.85 -21.62
N ILE A 230 8.71 -5.00 -20.32
CA ILE A 230 8.30 -4.07 -19.28
C ILE A 230 9.58 -3.66 -18.55
N THR A 231 9.91 -2.39 -18.62
CA THR A 231 11.11 -1.82 -18.02
C THR A 231 10.76 -0.73 -17.02
N ARG A 232 11.67 -0.45 -16.12
CA ARG A 232 11.56 0.71 -15.23
C ARG A 232 12.33 1.87 -15.84
N GLY A 233 11.83 3.08 -15.76
CA GLY A 233 12.51 4.28 -16.25
C GLY A 233 13.83 4.57 -15.52
N ALA A 234 14.53 5.60 -15.95
CA ALA A 234 15.86 5.98 -15.48
C ALA A 234 15.86 6.42 -14.02
N GLN A 235 16.78 5.87 -13.23
CA GLN A 235 17.10 6.33 -11.89
C GLN A 235 18.28 7.30 -11.96
N ILE A 236 17.98 8.58 -12.02
CA ILE A 236 18.97 9.65 -12.12
C ILE A 236 19.01 10.37 -10.77
N LYS A 237 20.20 10.64 -10.25
CA LYS A 237 20.37 11.47 -9.05
C LYS A 237 20.06 12.93 -9.37
N ALA A 238 19.57 13.67 -8.38
CA ALA A 238 19.18 15.07 -8.57
C ALA A 238 20.31 15.91 -9.18
N ALA A 239 21.54 15.76 -8.70
CA ALA A 239 22.71 16.47 -9.22
C ALA A 239 22.98 16.14 -10.71
N GLU A 240 22.91 14.86 -11.09
CA GLU A 240 23.10 14.41 -12.48
C GLU A 240 21.96 14.94 -13.38
N LEU A 241 20.74 14.99 -12.86
CA LEU A 241 19.60 15.55 -13.60
C LEU A 241 19.79 17.07 -13.81
N ASP A 242 20.25 17.80 -12.78
CA ASP A 242 20.46 19.24 -12.86
C ASP A 242 21.56 19.62 -13.88
N GLU A 243 22.55 18.75 -14.06
CA GLU A 243 23.60 18.93 -15.09
C GLU A 243 23.07 18.85 -16.52
N ILE A 244 22.04 18.03 -16.77
CA ILE A 244 21.47 17.85 -18.12
C ILE A 244 20.20 18.66 -18.36
N LYS A 245 19.66 19.38 -17.37
CA LYS A 245 18.50 20.26 -17.55
C LYS A 245 18.79 21.40 -18.50
N ALA A 246 17.78 21.76 -19.30
CA ALA A 246 17.78 22.95 -20.15
C ALA A 246 16.75 23.96 -19.63
N ASN A 247 17.07 25.25 -19.76
CA ASN A 247 16.16 26.35 -19.45
C ASN A 247 15.33 26.79 -20.68
N GLU A 248 15.66 26.29 -21.84
CA GLU A 248 15.01 26.58 -23.11
C GLU A 248 14.39 25.31 -23.69
N ALA A 249 13.39 25.47 -24.55
CA ALA A 249 12.75 24.34 -25.22
C ALA A 249 13.73 23.57 -26.09
N THR A 250 13.76 22.26 -25.91
CA THR A 250 14.57 21.32 -26.68
C THR A 250 13.73 20.13 -27.12
N PRO A 251 14.19 19.30 -28.08
CA PRO A 251 13.53 18.04 -28.40
C PRO A 251 13.58 16.99 -27.27
N TYR A 252 14.44 17.17 -26.28
CA TYR A 252 14.68 16.23 -25.21
C TYR A 252 13.90 16.63 -23.97
N LYS A 253 13.02 15.75 -23.49
CA LYS A 253 12.10 16.03 -22.38
C LYS A 253 12.19 14.95 -21.31
N TYR A 254 11.88 15.31 -20.05
CA TYR A 254 11.90 14.42 -18.91
C TYR A 254 10.49 14.14 -18.41
N LEU A 255 10.03 12.90 -18.53
CA LEU A 255 8.71 12.45 -18.15
C LEU A 255 8.66 12.04 -16.68
N THR A 256 7.83 12.71 -15.91
CA THR A 256 7.58 12.47 -14.48
C THR A 256 6.14 12.03 -14.22
N LEU A 257 5.80 11.71 -12.96
CA LEU A 257 4.44 11.38 -12.55
C LEU A 257 3.47 12.55 -12.73
N ALA A 258 3.95 13.79 -12.62
CA ALA A 258 3.13 14.99 -12.77
C ALA A 258 2.57 15.15 -14.19
N ASN A 259 3.31 14.67 -15.17
CA ASN A 259 2.93 14.73 -16.58
C ASN A 259 1.82 13.76 -16.98
N ILE A 260 1.43 12.81 -16.10
CA ILE A 260 0.41 11.80 -16.41
C ILE A 260 -0.89 12.18 -15.71
N ASN A 261 -1.90 12.57 -16.49
CA ASN A 261 -3.21 12.94 -15.97
C ASN A 261 -4.32 12.48 -16.93
N ASP A 262 -5.35 11.81 -16.39
CA ASP A 262 -6.54 11.38 -17.14
C ASP A 262 -6.22 10.52 -18.38
N GLY A 263 -5.23 9.65 -18.28
CA GLY A 263 -4.81 8.78 -19.39
C GLY A 263 -3.97 9.46 -20.47
N ILE A 264 -3.63 10.72 -20.28
CA ILE A 264 -2.91 11.59 -21.22
C ILE A 264 -1.57 12.00 -20.63
N ILE A 265 -0.56 12.11 -21.47
CA ILE A 265 0.72 12.72 -21.13
C ILE A 265 0.62 14.23 -21.45
N SER A 266 0.60 15.06 -20.41
CA SER A 266 0.68 16.50 -20.57
C SER A 266 2.16 16.92 -20.65
N THR A 267 2.45 17.79 -21.60
CA THR A 267 3.80 18.35 -21.80
C THR A 267 3.88 19.82 -21.36
N ASP A 268 2.85 20.36 -20.72
CA ASP A 268 2.75 21.80 -20.40
C ASP A 268 3.67 22.23 -19.25
N ASP A 269 4.01 21.31 -18.32
CA ASP A 269 5.02 21.53 -17.28
C ASP A 269 6.34 20.80 -17.64
N GLU A 270 6.84 21.10 -18.82
CA GLU A 270 7.96 20.36 -19.38
C GLU A 270 9.28 20.65 -18.66
N GLN A 271 9.94 19.57 -18.27
CA GLN A 271 11.36 19.65 -17.94
C GLN A 271 12.16 19.31 -19.19
N TYR A 272 12.77 20.33 -19.81
CA TYR A 272 13.65 20.14 -20.95
C TYR A 272 15.01 19.66 -20.51
N LEU A 273 15.63 18.84 -21.35
CA LEU A 273 17.01 18.36 -21.19
C LEU A 273 17.85 18.92 -22.33
N ARG A 274 19.12 19.21 -22.08
CA ARG A 274 20.06 19.64 -23.13
C ARG A 274 20.34 18.51 -24.10
N GLU A 275 20.47 17.31 -23.55
CA GLU A 275 20.70 16.05 -24.28
C GLU A 275 20.25 14.88 -23.42
N ILE A 276 20.09 13.71 -24.02
CA ILE A 276 19.91 12.45 -23.29
C ILE A 276 21.19 11.62 -23.49
N PRO A 277 21.98 11.41 -22.41
CA PRO A 277 23.18 10.59 -22.46
C PRO A 277 22.90 9.18 -23.03
N GLU A 278 23.84 8.63 -23.78
CA GLU A 278 23.67 7.37 -24.52
C GLU A 278 23.26 6.20 -23.61
N ASN A 279 23.82 6.14 -22.41
CA ASN A 279 23.46 5.14 -21.40
C ASN A 279 22.01 5.25 -20.88
N LEU A 280 21.37 6.40 -21.06
CA LEU A 280 19.98 6.66 -20.65
C LEU A 280 18.96 6.50 -21.79
N LYS A 281 19.38 6.47 -23.05
CA LYS A 281 18.47 6.32 -24.22
C LYS A 281 17.58 5.09 -24.17
N LYS A 282 18.04 4.01 -23.54
CA LYS A 282 17.24 2.79 -23.32
C LYS A 282 15.99 3.01 -22.44
N PHE A 283 15.89 4.13 -21.74
CA PHE A 283 14.75 4.53 -20.91
C PHE A 283 13.85 5.58 -21.60
N CYS A 284 14.17 5.95 -22.85
CA CYS A 284 13.28 6.75 -23.65
C CYS A 284 12.06 5.94 -24.07
N VAL A 285 10.90 6.58 -24.00
CA VAL A 285 9.64 5.95 -24.35
C VAL A 285 9.44 6.01 -25.86
N LYS A 286 8.73 5.02 -26.41
CA LYS A 286 8.36 4.95 -27.83
C LYS A 286 6.85 5.20 -27.98
N ASN A 287 6.44 5.68 -29.14
CA ASN A 287 5.02 5.73 -29.48
C ASN A 287 4.36 4.37 -29.29
N ASN A 288 3.11 4.37 -28.84
CA ASN A 288 2.32 3.20 -28.48
C ASN A 288 2.80 2.43 -27.23
N SER A 289 3.88 2.87 -26.56
CA SER A 289 4.18 2.34 -25.23
C SER A 289 3.13 2.82 -24.21
N ILE A 290 2.88 2.01 -23.20
CA ILE A 290 2.02 2.42 -22.08
C ILE A 290 2.93 2.77 -20.90
N ILE A 291 2.71 3.94 -20.32
CA ILE A 291 3.38 4.38 -19.11
C ILE A 291 2.47 4.11 -17.93
N LEU A 292 3.05 3.59 -16.86
CA LEU A 292 2.36 3.30 -15.62
C LEU A 292 3.18 3.81 -14.44
N THR A 293 2.54 4.55 -13.53
CA THR A 293 3.22 5.01 -12.30
C THR A 293 3.48 3.84 -11.38
N LYS A 294 4.71 3.70 -10.91
CA LYS A 294 5.10 2.66 -9.96
C LYS A 294 4.41 2.81 -8.61
N THR A 295 4.16 4.05 -8.21
CA THR A 295 3.45 4.42 -6.98
C THR A 295 2.19 5.19 -7.33
N GLY A 296 1.09 4.94 -6.62
CA GLY A 296 -0.19 5.62 -6.81
C GLY A 296 -0.66 6.33 -5.55
N MET A 297 -1.02 7.61 -5.69
CA MET A 297 -1.72 8.38 -4.66
C MET A 297 -2.69 9.35 -5.34
N PRO A 298 -3.98 9.20 -5.17
CA PRO A 298 -4.70 8.07 -4.55
C PRO A 298 -4.65 6.78 -5.38
N GLU A 299 -4.36 6.85 -6.69
CA GLU A 299 -4.38 5.72 -7.62
C GLU A 299 -3.17 5.71 -8.54
N VAL A 300 -2.93 4.54 -9.13
CA VAL A 300 -1.93 4.35 -10.19
C VAL A 300 -2.42 5.07 -11.45
N LYS A 301 -1.55 5.89 -12.03
CA LYS A 301 -1.83 6.59 -13.28
C LYS A 301 -1.25 5.82 -14.46
N THR A 302 -1.96 5.80 -15.57
CA THR A 302 -1.52 5.16 -16.82
C THR A 302 -1.80 6.08 -18.01
N ALA A 303 -1.00 5.99 -19.06
CA ALA A 303 -1.24 6.69 -20.33
C ALA A 303 -0.58 5.95 -21.48
N VAL A 304 -1.16 6.03 -22.68
CA VAL A 304 -0.48 5.66 -23.93
C VAL A 304 0.41 6.80 -24.37
N VAL A 305 1.63 6.48 -24.76
CA VAL A 305 2.60 7.45 -25.29
C VAL A 305 2.22 7.82 -26.73
N GLN A 306 2.02 9.12 -26.93
CA GLN A 306 1.89 9.76 -28.25
C GLN A 306 2.79 10.98 -28.25
N ILE A 307 3.91 10.89 -28.94
CA ILE A 307 4.93 11.95 -29.04
C ILE A 307 5.06 12.41 -30.49
N GLU A 308 5.36 13.69 -30.66
CA GLU A 308 5.62 14.30 -31.97
C GLU A 308 6.96 13.76 -32.54
N GLU A 309 7.06 13.79 -33.87
CA GLU A 309 8.31 13.46 -34.56
C GLU A 309 9.45 14.34 -34.02
N ASN A 310 10.64 13.74 -33.87
CA ASN A 310 11.84 14.34 -33.31
C ASN A 310 11.81 14.71 -31.82
N THR A 311 10.82 14.26 -31.05
CA THR A 311 10.83 14.39 -29.60
C THR A 311 11.35 13.10 -28.96
N GLU A 312 12.31 13.22 -28.05
CA GLU A 312 12.76 12.13 -27.17
C GLU A 312 12.31 12.38 -25.74
N LEU A 313 11.59 11.43 -25.16
CA LEU A 313 10.99 11.54 -23.84
C LEU A 313 11.59 10.51 -22.90
N LEU A 314 12.44 10.97 -21.97
CA LEU A 314 13.13 10.14 -20.98
C LEU A 314 12.25 9.92 -19.75
N ALA A 315 11.86 8.67 -19.46
CA ALA A 315 11.01 8.35 -18.32
C ALA A 315 11.80 8.24 -17.01
N THR A 316 11.28 8.86 -15.94
CA THR A 316 11.84 8.74 -14.58
C THR A 316 11.68 7.33 -13.99
N GLY A 317 12.55 6.96 -13.06
CA GLY A 317 12.55 5.67 -12.37
C GLY A 317 11.30 5.37 -11.50
N ASN A 318 10.38 6.31 -11.38
CA ASN A 318 9.07 6.10 -10.75
C ASN A 318 7.98 5.66 -11.74
N LEU A 319 8.36 5.43 -13.00
CA LEU A 319 7.48 4.96 -14.07
C LEU A 319 7.92 3.57 -14.55
N PHE A 320 6.94 2.77 -14.95
CA PHE A 320 7.15 1.60 -15.79
C PHE A 320 6.83 1.97 -17.23
N ILE A 321 7.64 1.46 -18.16
CA ILE A 321 7.48 1.55 -19.60
C ILE A 321 7.06 0.15 -20.08
N ILE A 322 5.88 0.04 -20.65
CA ILE A 322 5.28 -1.21 -21.12
C ILE A 322 5.22 -1.15 -22.65
N GLU A 323 6.09 -1.89 -23.32
CA GLU A 323 6.06 -2.05 -24.78
C GLU A 323 5.23 -3.29 -25.10
N VAL A 324 4.01 -3.11 -25.59
CA VAL A 324 3.15 -4.24 -25.95
C VAL A 324 3.60 -4.89 -27.27
N ASP A 325 3.27 -6.16 -27.43
CA ASP A 325 3.39 -6.85 -28.71
C ASP A 325 2.09 -6.59 -29.51
N GLU A 326 2.15 -5.60 -30.40
CA GLU A 326 1.00 -5.15 -31.20
C GLU A 326 0.41 -6.23 -32.09
N THR A 327 1.13 -7.35 -32.31
CA THR A 327 0.58 -8.51 -33.01
C THR A 327 -0.37 -9.34 -32.14
N LYS A 328 -0.31 -9.16 -30.82
CA LYS A 328 -1.11 -9.89 -29.82
C LYS A 328 -2.16 -9.02 -29.16
N ILE A 329 -1.82 -7.76 -28.89
CA ILE A 329 -2.70 -6.86 -28.14
C ILE A 329 -2.53 -5.40 -28.58
N ASN A 330 -3.64 -4.69 -28.68
CA ASN A 330 -3.65 -3.28 -29.06
C ASN A 330 -3.32 -2.38 -27.85
N PRO A 331 -2.37 -1.42 -27.93
CA PRO A 331 -1.98 -0.56 -26.83
C PRO A 331 -3.12 0.33 -26.29
N PHE A 332 -3.97 0.86 -27.15
CA PHE A 332 -5.13 1.67 -26.74
C PHE A 332 -6.22 0.83 -26.07
N TYR A 333 -6.38 -0.43 -26.47
CA TYR A 333 -7.23 -1.39 -25.79
C TYR A 333 -6.75 -1.66 -24.37
N VAL A 334 -5.44 -1.94 -24.20
CA VAL A 334 -4.85 -2.16 -22.89
C VAL A 334 -5.00 -0.92 -22.00
N GLN A 335 -4.78 0.27 -22.55
CA GLN A 335 -4.97 1.51 -21.82
C GLN A 335 -6.43 1.74 -21.43
N ALA A 336 -7.39 1.47 -22.32
CA ALA A 336 -8.81 1.54 -22.01
C ALA A 336 -9.20 0.61 -20.86
N PHE A 337 -8.64 -0.61 -20.86
CA PHE A 337 -8.81 -1.54 -19.76
C PHE A 337 -8.17 -1.02 -18.47
N PHE A 338 -6.96 -0.51 -18.50
CA PHE A 338 -6.28 0.04 -17.34
C PHE A 338 -7.00 1.25 -16.72
N ALA A 339 -7.66 2.07 -17.53
CA ALA A 339 -8.47 3.20 -17.10
C ALA A 339 -9.85 2.80 -16.56
N SER A 340 -10.29 1.57 -16.78
CA SER A 340 -11.59 1.06 -16.31
C SER A 340 -11.58 0.82 -14.79
N GLU A 341 -12.77 0.76 -14.17
CA GLU A 341 -12.94 0.38 -12.77
C GLU A 341 -12.32 -0.99 -12.46
N THR A 342 -12.45 -1.94 -13.38
CA THR A 342 -11.84 -3.27 -13.30
C THR A 342 -10.31 -3.18 -13.30
N GLY A 343 -9.72 -2.43 -14.19
CA GLY A 343 -8.27 -2.23 -14.27
C GLY A 343 -7.71 -1.54 -13.03
N VAL A 344 -8.38 -0.49 -12.56
CA VAL A 344 -8.02 0.22 -11.32
C VAL A 344 -8.08 -0.72 -10.10
N SER A 345 -9.13 -1.53 -10.00
CA SER A 345 -9.28 -2.54 -8.94
C SER A 345 -8.15 -3.58 -8.97
N LEU A 346 -7.79 -4.07 -10.17
CA LEU A 346 -6.65 -4.98 -10.34
C LEU A 346 -5.32 -4.34 -9.90
N PHE A 347 -5.06 -3.08 -10.24
CA PHE A 347 -3.86 -2.40 -9.77
C PHE A 347 -3.82 -2.26 -8.25
N ARG A 348 -4.94 -1.95 -7.62
CA ARG A 348 -5.05 -1.92 -6.15
C ARG A 348 -4.71 -3.28 -5.55
N SER A 349 -5.20 -4.38 -6.13
CA SER A 349 -4.99 -5.75 -5.65
C SER A 349 -3.53 -6.18 -5.66
N ILE A 350 -2.74 -5.74 -6.65
CA ILE A 350 -1.31 -6.07 -6.78
C ILE A 350 -0.39 -5.06 -6.10
N SER A 351 -0.92 -3.91 -5.67
CA SER A 351 -0.17 -2.87 -4.96
C SER A 351 0.18 -3.31 -3.54
N THR A 352 1.31 -2.86 -3.03
CA THR A 352 1.78 -3.09 -1.67
C THR A 352 2.12 -1.77 -1.00
N GLY A 353 1.80 -1.65 0.27
CA GLY A 353 1.99 -0.41 1.05
C GLY A 353 0.67 0.33 1.26
N SER A 354 0.45 0.80 2.51
CA SER A 354 -0.79 1.46 2.91
C SER A 354 -0.74 2.98 2.82
N VAL A 355 0.46 3.57 2.90
CA VAL A 355 0.65 5.02 2.83
C VAL A 355 1.02 5.43 1.39
N LEU A 356 1.87 4.65 0.76
CA LEU A 356 2.28 4.85 -0.63
C LEU A 356 2.22 3.51 -1.38
N PRO A 357 1.07 3.15 -1.95
CA PRO A 357 0.92 1.92 -2.70
C PRO A 357 1.95 1.83 -3.84
N THR A 358 2.65 0.71 -3.91
CA THR A 358 3.71 0.49 -4.89
C THR A 358 3.51 -0.84 -5.60
N ILE A 359 3.64 -0.86 -6.91
CA ILE A 359 3.59 -2.07 -7.74
C ILE A 359 5.01 -2.58 -7.98
N SER A 360 5.24 -3.89 -7.80
CA SER A 360 6.49 -4.53 -8.21
C SER A 360 6.44 -4.98 -9.67
N LEU A 361 7.61 -5.02 -10.32
CA LEU A 361 7.70 -5.46 -11.72
C LEU A 361 7.20 -6.90 -11.91
N SER A 362 7.47 -7.79 -10.96
CA SER A 362 7.01 -9.18 -11.03
C SER A 362 5.49 -9.27 -11.00
N LYS A 363 4.83 -8.56 -10.09
CA LYS A 363 3.36 -8.52 -10.00
C LYS A 363 2.72 -7.86 -11.22
N LEU A 364 3.37 -6.84 -11.78
CA LEU A 364 2.89 -6.20 -13.00
C LEU A 364 2.96 -7.17 -14.19
N LYS A 365 4.02 -7.95 -14.30
CA LYS A 365 4.16 -8.97 -15.37
C LYS A 365 3.14 -10.10 -15.26
N SER A 366 2.82 -10.55 -14.05
CA SER A 366 1.84 -11.60 -13.80
C SER A 366 0.39 -11.10 -13.71
N LEU A 367 0.15 -9.80 -13.93
CA LEU A 367 -1.20 -9.25 -13.96
C LEU A 367 -1.97 -9.83 -15.13
N VAL A 368 -3.10 -10.49 -14.86
CA VAL A 368 -3.96 -11.04 -15.90
C VAL A 368 -4.86 -9.94 -16.45
N ILE A 369 -4.84 -9.75 -17.77
CA ILE A 369 -5.66 -8.78 -18.49
C ILE A 369 -6.53 -9.50 -19.54
N PRO A 370 -7.73 -8.98 -19.87
CA PRO A 370 -8.55 -9.60 -20.92
C PRO A 370 -7.85 -9.46 -22.29
N ALA A 371 -7.93 -10.51 -23.09
CA ALA A 371 -7.32 -10.55 -24.41
C ALA A 371 -8.32 -11.14 -25.42
N PRO A 372 -9.41 -10.43 -25.75
CA PRO A 372 -10.36 -10.86 -26.76
C PRO A 372 -9.72 -10.85 -28.17
N PRO A 373 -10.41 -11.38 -29.20
CA PRO A 373 -9.93 -11.29 -30.57
C PRO A 373 -9.58 -9.86 -30.99
N MET A 374 -8.58 -9.71 -31.88
CA MET A 374 -8.03 -8.40 -32.25
C MET A 374 -9.12 -7.46 -32.84
N GLU A 375 -10.11 -7.97 -33.51
CA GLU A 375 -11.23 -7.20 -34.05
C GLU A 375 -12.02 -6.48 -32.96
N GLU A 376 -12.29 -7.15 -31.85
CA GLU A 376 -12.95 -6.54 -30.68
C GLU A 376 -12.05 -5.52 -29.98
N GLN A 377 -10.76 -5.82 -29.86
CA GLN A 377 -9.79 -4.89 -29.31
C GLN A 377 -9.74 -3.58 -30.10
N ILE A 378 -9.73 -3.65 -31.44
CA ILE A 378 -9.69 -2.48 -32.33
C ILE A 378 -10.94 -1.61 -32.14
N VAL A 379 -12.11 -2.19 -31.97
CA VAL A 379 -13.34 -1.42 -31.72
C VAL A 379 -13.25 -0.61 -30.44
N ILE A 380 -12.78 -1.21 -29.35
CA ILE A 380 -12.61 -0.53 -28.07
C ILE A 380 -11.48 0.52 -28.15
N ALA A 381 -10.35 0.15 -28.77
CA ALA A 381 -9.20 1.03 -28.95
C ALA A 381 -9.57 2.31 -29.70
N ASN A 382 -10.33 2.19 -30.82
CA ASN A 382 -10.76 3.34 -31.61
C ASN A 382 -11.71 4.27 -30.83
N LYS A 383 -12.64 3.72 -30.05
CA LYS A 383 -13.52 4.51 -29.17
C LYS A 383 -12.72 5.24 -28.10
N TYR A 384 -11.74 4.57 -27.50
CA TYR A 384 -10.88 5.17 -26.48
C TYR A 384 -10.01 6.29 -27.06
N ALA A 385 -9.37 6.06 -28.21
CA ALA A 385 -8.57 7.06 -28.91
C ALA A 385 -9.39 8.30 -29.25
N ALA A 386 -10.59 8.11 -29.84
CA ALA A 386 -11.47 9.24 -30.16
C ALA A 386 -11.90 10.04 -28.93
N ALA A 387 -12.23 9.37 -27.82
CA ALA A 387 -12.55 10.06 -26.56
C ALA A 387 -11.33 10.82 -25.99
N MET A 388 -10.14 10.27 -26.12
CA MET A 388 -8.89 10.90 -25.69
C MET A 388 -8.61 12.16 -26.51
N ASP A 389 -8.76 12.11 -27.83
CA ASP A 389 -8.59 13.26 -28.74
C ASP A 389 -9.58 14.39 -28.41
N GLU A 390 -10.83 14.05 -28.09
CA GLU A 390 -11.84 15.00 -27.66
C GLU A 390 -11.44 15.68 -26.33
N ILE A 391 -10.96 14.93 -25.35
CA ILE A 391 -10.49 15.48 -24.06
C ILE A 391 -9.30 16.43 -24.28
N ILE A 392 -8.34 16.05 -25.12
CA ILE A 392 -7.18 16.91 -25.46
C ILE A 392 -7.66 18.21 -26.07
N LEU A 393 -8.59 18.15 -27.01
CA LEU A 393 -9.15 19.36 -27.65
C LEU A 393 -9.88 20.25 -26.65
N LEU A 394 -10.67 19.68 -25.75
CA LEU A 394 -11.40 20.42 -24.72
C LEU A 394 -10.45 21.07 -23.72
N LYS A 395 -9.39 20.38 -23.28
CA LYS A 395 -8.35 20.94 -22.41
C LYS A 395 -7.68 22.13 -23.06
N ARG A 396 -7.24 22.02 -24.31
CA ARG A 396 -6.64 23.14 -25.08
C ARG A 396 -7.59 24.34 -25.22
N LYS A 397 -8.89 24.10 -25.42
CA LYS A 397 -9.90 25.18 -25.46
C LYS A 397 -10.04 25.85 -24.09
N LEU A 398 -10.07 25.09 -23.01
CA LEU A 398 -10.16 25.59 -21.64
C LEU A 398 -8.95 26.47 -21.30
N GLU A 399 -7.73 26.01 -21.60
CA GLU A 399 -6.49 26.74 -21.36
C GLU A 399 -6.46 28.08 -22.12
N LYS A 400 -6.83 28.05 -23.41
CA LYS A 400 -6.97 29.31 -24.20
C LYS A 400 -8.00 30.24 -23.59
N GLY A 401 -9.14 29.73 -23.10
CA GLY A 401 -10.15 30.52 -22.42
C GLY A 401 -9.65 31.16 -21.13
N ILE A 402 -8.93 30.40 -20.31
CA ILE A 402 -8.31 30.85 -19.06
C ILE A 402 -7.24 31.91 -19.37
N ALA A 403 -6.36 31.68 -20.36
CA ALA A 403 -5.37 32.66 -20.79
C ALA A 403 -5.99 33.97 -21.22
N LYS A 404 -7.02 33.89 -22.08
CA LYS A 404 -7.78 35.11 -22.52
C LYS A 404 -8.38 35.85 -21.32
N MET A 405 -8.99 35.14 -20.39
CA MET A 405 -9.58 35.73 -19.17
C MET A 405 -8.55 36.47 -18.31
N LYS A 406 -7.32 35.93 -18.21
CA LYS A 406 -6.23 36.57 -17.45
C LYS A 406 -5.72 37.87 -18.09
N HIS A 407 -5.78 38.00 -19.41
CA HIS A 407 -5.29 39.16 -20.16
C HIS A 407 -6.37 40.21 -20.44
N LEU A 408 -7.65 39.97 -20.10
CA LEU A 408 -8.75 40.93 -20.37
C LEU A 408 -8.50 42.29 -19.76
N TYR A 409 -7.91 42.39 -18.57
CA TYR A 409 -7.63 43.67 -17.93
C TYR A 409 -6.48 44.42 -18.62
N ASP A 410 -5.46 43.72 -19.06
CA ASP A 410 -4.26 44.30 -19.68
C ASP A 410 -4.53 44.73 -21.13
N GLU A 411 -5.56 44.18 -21.78
CA GLU A 411 -5.99 44.57 -23.14
C GLU A 411 -6.92 45.82 -23.18
N GLU A 412 -7.57 46.13 -22.05
CA GLU A 412 -8.53 47.28 -21.94
C GLU A 412 -7.94 48.51 -21.22
N VAL A 413 -6.71 48.43 -20.72
CA VAL A 413 -5.98 49.55 -20.06
C VAL A 413 -4.78 49.94 -20.89
#